data_418db5a545c1c8fc910da978b5c00238
#
_entry.id   418db5a545c1c8fc910da978b5c00238
#
_cell.length_a   1.000
_cell.length_b   1.000
_cell.length_c   1.000
_cell.angle_alpha   90.00
_cell.angle_beta   90.00
_cell.angle_gamma   90.00
#
_symmetry.space_group_name_H-M   'P 1'
#
loop_
_entity.id
_entity.type
_entity.pdbx_description
1 polymer ?
#
loop_
_entity_poly.entity_id
_entity_poly.type
_entity_poly.pdbx_seq_one_letter_code
_entity_poly.pdbx_strand_id
1 'polypeptide(L)'
;PWFEDRRHATVAQIKEQLAYREQNAKEHENFTISRKIGDEEYFMYIEEVSGVPTRFFVTRLSDYKAENPDIISFKDVISCVTDIQVRDEEIKQKNAEGQMVSCNPRRYKHHHDFYIKMEIRNNPYFDDIKFRINGSCITLETVGDIGGGFGGAALAGLFQGVGLSTTGVQTHSYRNSSENRRYEECRMICERIEQAVEDGKR
;
A
#
# COMPACT_ATOMS: atom_id res chain seq x y z
N PRO A 1 7.16 3.28 -18.67
CA PRO A 1 8.23 2.35 -19.10
C PRO A 1 7.94 1.64 -20.40
N TRP A 2 6.66 1.37 -20.75
CA TRP A 2 6.26 0.62 -21.95
C TRP A 2 6.84 1.11 -23.28
N PHE A 3 7.11 2.42 -23.43
CA PHE A 3 7.62 2.98 -24.69
C PHE A 3 9.15 2.94 -24.79
N GLU A 4 9.86 2.99 -23.68
CA GLU A 4 11.34 2.92 -23.68
C GLU A 4 11.81 1.49 -23.94
N ASP A 5 11.16 0.49 -23.32
CA ASP A 5 11.50 -0.92 -23.54
C ASP A 5 11.27 -1.37 -24.99
N ARG A 6 10.27 -0.82 -25.67
CA ARG A 6 9.99 -1.11 -27.08
C ARG A 6 11.03 -0.56 -28.06
N ARG A 7 11.74 0.50 -27.70
CA ARG A 7 12.78 1.08 -28.59
C ARG A 7 13.97 0.14 -28.81
N HIS A 8 14.19 -0.75 -27.88
CA HIS A 8 15.33 -1.70 -27.90
C HIS A 8 14.89 -3.15 -28.06
N ALA A 9 13.59 -3.43 -28.09
CA ALA A 9 13.07 -4.78 -28.23
C ALA A 9 13.15 -5.29 -29.68
N THR A 10 13.58 -6.51 -29.85
CA THR A 10 13.56 -7.20 -31.15
C THR A 10 12.12 -7.55 -31.55
N VAL A 11 11.89 -7.77 -32.86
CA VAL A 11 10.58 -8.22 -33.37
C VAL A 11 10.12 -9.52 -32.72
N ALA A 12 11.04 -10.42 -32.39
CA ALA A 12 10.74 -11.67 -31.68
C ALA A 12 10.22 -11.39 -30.27
N GLN A 13 10.89 -10.53 -29.49
CA GLN A 13 10.46 -10.13 -28.14
C GLN A 13 9.10 -9.43 -28.15
N ILE A 14 8.84 -8.58 -29.14
CA ILE A 14 7.54 -7.91 -29.27
C ILE A 14 6.42 -8.92 -29.54
N LYS A 15 6.66 -9.91 -30.42
CA LYS A 15 5.69 -10.98 -30.68
C LYS A 15 5.40 -11.82 -29.44
N GLU A 16 6.43 -12.14 -28.68
CA GLU A 16 6.31 -12.90 -27.43
C GLU A 16 5.49 -12.13 -26.37
N GLN A 17 5.76 -10.84 -26.20
CA GLN A 17 4.97 -9.97 -25.32
C GLN A 17 3.51 -9.86 -25.75
N LEU A 18 3.25 -9.74 -27.06
CA LEU A 18 1.88 -9.72 -27.57
C LEU A 18 1.15 -11.04 -27.30
N ALA A 19 1.81 -12.17 -27.55
CA ALA A 19 1.24 -13.48 -27.27
C ALA A 19 0.93 -13.66 -25.78
N TYR A 20 1.83 -13.22 -24.90
CA TYR A 20 1.60 -13.22 -23.44
C TYR A 20 0.36 -12.40 -23.08
N ARG A 21 0.23 -11.17 -23.60
CA ARG A 21 -0.92 -10.32 -23.30
C ARG A 21 -2.24 -10.85 -23.86
N GLU A 22 -2.21 -11.48 -25.02
CA GLU A 22 -3.38 -12.17 -25.58
C GLU A 22 -3.79 -13.38 -24.69
N GLN A 23 -2.80 -14.11 -24.21
CA GLN A 23 -3.06 -15.22 -23.27
C GLN A 23 -3.66 -14.70 -21.95
N ASN A 24 -3.07 -13.62 -21.37
CA ASN A 24 -3.58 -13.01 -20.14
C ASN A 24 -5.02 -12.49 -20.33
N ALA A 25 -5.33 -11.89 -21.47
CA ALA A 25 -6.69 -11.43 -21.79
C ALA A 25 -7.70 -12.59 -21.83
N LYS A 26 -7.32 -13.74 -22.39
CA LYS A 26 -8.16 -14.96 -22.38
C LYS A 26 -8.35 -15.50 -20.97
N GLU A 27 -7.32 -15.39 -20.12
CA GLU A 27 -7.45 -15.79 -18.71
C GLU A 27 -8.41 -14.89 -17.95
N HIS A 28 -8.48 -13.58 -18.25
CA HIS A 28 -9.48 -12.68 -17.70
C HIS A 28 -10.92 -13.05 -18.07
N GLU A 29 -11.15 -13.65 -19.24
CA GLU A 29 -12.49 -14.13 -19.62
C GLU A 29 -12.98 -15.27 -18.71
N ASN A 30 -12.05 -16.07 -18.20
CA ASN A 30 -12.33 -17.21 -17.32
C ASN A 30 -12.10 -16.92 -15.84
N PHE A 31 -11.67 -15.70 -15.48
CA PHE A 31 -11.40 -15.31 -14.10
C PHE A 31 -12.71 -15.02 -13.37
N THR A 32 -12.94 -15.74 -12.27
CA THR A 32 -14.12 -15.56 -11.42
C THR A 32 -13.76 -14.73 -10.19
N ILE A 33 -14.29 -13.52 -10.11
CA ILE A 33 -14.07 -12.64 -8.94
C ILE A 33 -14.86 -13.20 -7.76
N SER A 34 -14.16 -13.77 -6.79
CA SER A 34 -14.74 -14.26 -5.53
C SER A 34 -14.66 -13.20 -4.43
N ARG A 35 -13.58 -12.42 -4.41
CA ARG A 35 -13.35 -11.39 -3.40
C ARG A 35 -12.60 -10.19 -3.98
N LYS A 36 -12.90 -9.01 -3.42
CA LYS A 36 -12.20 -7.75 -3.70
C LYS A 36 -11.66 -7.17 -2.41
N ILE A 37 -10.39 -6.77 -2.40
CA ILE A 37 -9.74 -6.09 -1.27
C ILE A 37 -9.15 -4.77 -1.78
N GLY A 38 -9.35 -3.69 -1.05
CA GLY A 38 -8.93 -2.32 -1.42
C GLY A 38 -10.08 -1.35 -1.25
N ASP A 39 -9.78 -0.06 -1.29
CA ASP A 39 -10.78 0.99 -1.04
C ASP A 39 -10.64 2.18 -2.00
N GLU A 40 -9.51 2.91 -2.00
CA GLU A 40 -9.42 4.21 -2.68
C GLU A 40 -8.72 4.15 -4.04
N GLU A 41 -7.52 3.57 -4.12
CA GLU A 41 -6.69 3.71 -5.32
C GLU A 41 -6.53 2.40 -6.09
N TYR A 42 -6.04 1.37 -5.43
CA TYR A 42 -5.84 0.06 -6.03
C TYR A 42 -6.71 -1.00 -5.36
N PHE A 43 -7.17 -1.92 -6.17
CA PHE A 43 -7.97 -3.06 -5.74
C PHE A 43 -7.29 -4.36 -6.14
N MET A 44 -7.23 -5.29 -5.20
CA MET A 44 -6.84 -6.66 -5.44
C MET A 44 -8.11 -7.50 -5.65
N TYR A 45 -8.26 -8.07 -6.83
CA TYR A 45 -9.33 -8.99 -7.18
C TYR A 45 -8.81 -10.42 -7.05
N ILE A 46 -9.55 -11.24 -6.35
CA ILE A 46 -9.14 -12.59 -5.96
C ILE A 46 -10.12 -13.61 -6.51
N GLU A 47 -9.60 -14.65 -7.13
CA GLU A 47 -10.33 -15.87 -7.46
C GLU A 47 -10.06 -16.92 -6.39
N GLU A 48 -11.13 -17.56 -5.92
CA GLU A 48 -11.08 -18.64 -4.93
C GLU A 48 -11.69 -19.91 -5.53
N VAL A 49 -11.04 -21.03 -5.28
CA VAL A 49 -11.55 -22.37 -5.61
C VAL A 49 -11.77 -23.13 -4.30
N SER A 50 -13.01 -23.51 -4.05
CA SER A 50 -13.42 -24.16 -2.79
C SER A 50 -13.06 -23.36 -1.54
N GLY A 51 -13.12 -22.01 -1.63
CA GLY A 51 -12.82 -21.10 -0.54
C GLY A 51 -11.31 -20.84 -0.31
N VAL A 52 -10.45 -21.33 -1.19
CA VAL A 52 -8.99 -21.11 -1.13
C VAL A 52 -8.59 -20.13 -2.22
N PRO A 53 -7.87 -19.03 -1.90
CA PRO A 53 -7.35 -18.10 -2.88
C PRO A 53 -6.38 -18.81 -3.84
N THR A 54 -6.58 -18.65 -5.14
CA THR A 54 -5.77 -19.31 -6.17
C THR A 54 -5.02 -18.34 -7.05
N ARG A 55 -5.70 -17.32 -7.55
CA ARG A 55 -5.14 -16.32 -8.44
C ARG A 55 -5.65 -14.92 -8.08
N PHE A 56 -4.91 -13.91 -8.44
CA PHE A 56 -5.31 -12.52 -8.25
C PHE A 56 -4.76 -11.62 -9.35
N PHE A 57 -5.33 -10.43 -9.45
CA PHE A 57 -4.74 -9.31 -10.16
C PHE A 57 -4.97 -8.01 -9.38
N VAL A 58 -4.16 -6.99 -9.66
CA VAL A 58 -4.23 -5.67 -9.02
C VAL A 58 -4.45 -4.61 -10.08
N THR A 59 -5.46 -3.77 -9.89
CA THR A 59 -5.77 -2.66 -10.79
C THR A 59 -6.43 -1.52 -10.00
N ARG A 60 -6.33 -0.30 -10.52
CA ARG A 60 -7.09 0.86 -10.03
C ARG A 60 -8.32 1.19 -10.88
N LEU A 61 -8.46 0.59 -12.03
CA LEU A 61 -9.58 0.83 -12.94
C LEU A 61 -10.72 -0.13 -12.68
N SER A 62 -11.96 0.38 -12.81
CA SER A 62 -13.16 -0.45 -12.79
C SER A 62 -13.28 -1.33 -14.04
N ASP A 63 -12.79 -0.84 -15.18
CA ASP A 63 -12.71 -1.61 -16.43
C ASP A 63 -11.34 -2.30 -16.56
N TYR A 64 -11.13 -3.31 -15.70
CA TYR A 64 -9.90 -4.09 -15.70
C TYR A 64 -9.69 -4.90 -16.98
N LYS A 65 -10.75 -5.23 -17.73
CA LYS A 65 -10.62 -5.98 -18.99
C LYS A 65 -9.93 -5.17 -20.07
N ALA A 66 -10.18 -3.85 -20.11
CA ALA A 66 -9.48 -2.95 -21.03
C ALA A 66 -8.02 -2.72 -20.62
N GLU A 67 -7.72 -2.67 -19.32
CA GLU A 67 -6.37 -2.54 -18.81
C GLU A 67 -5.55 -3.83 -19.00
N ASN A 68 -6.21 -4.99 -18.89
CA ASN A 68 -5.60 -6.32 -18.95
C ASN A 68 -4.45 -6.47 -17.94
N PRO A 69 -4.69 -6.25 -16.61
CA PRO A 69 -3.67 -6.42 -15.58
C PRO A 69 -3.23 -7.88 -15.50
N ASP A 70 -1.98 -8.12 -15.13
CA ASP A 70 -1.44 -9.48 -15.07
C ASP A 70 -2.13 -10.32 -14.00
N ILE A 71 -2.62 -11.51 -14.37
CA ILE A 71 -3.17 -12.50 -13.44
C ILE A 71 -2.01 -13.29 -12.86
N ILE A 72 -1.92 -13.31 -11.53
CA ILE A 72 -0.82 -13.90 -10.78
C ILE A 72 -1.37 -15.03 -9.91
N SER A 73 -0.68 -16.16 -9.90
CA SER A 73 -0.96 -17.24 -8.96
C SER A 73 -0.42 -16.89 -7.58
N PHE A 74 -1.19 -17.12 -6.51
CA PHE A 74 -0.68 -16.96 -5.15
C PHE A 74 0.54 -17.84 -4.85
N LYS A 75 0.65 -18.98 -5.51
CA LYS A 75 1.82 -19.87 -5.39
C LYS A 75 3.11 -19.27 -5.93
N ASP A 76 3.00 -18.27 -6.80
CA ASP A 76 4.16 -17.56 -7.36
C ASP A 76 4.58 -16.35 -6.53
N VAL A 77 3.84 -15.99 -5.48
CA VAL A 77 4.22 -14.94 -4.55
C VAL A 77 5.27 -15.47 -3.57
N ILE A 78 6.48 -14.93 -3.61
CA ILE A 78 7.56 -15.27 -2.67
C ILE A 78 7.32 -14.59 -1.33
N SER A 79 7.15 -13.28 -1.36
CA SER A 79 6.92 -12.45 -0.18
C SER A 79 5.82 -11.42 -0.43
N CYS A 80 5.12 -11.03 0.64
CA CYS A 80 4.17 -9.93 0.65
C CYS A 80 4.38 -9.15 1.94
N VAL A 81 4.67 -7.86 1.83
CA VAL A 81 4.95 -7.00 2.99
C VAL A 81 4.27 -5.65 2.85
N THR A 82 3.77 -5.15 3.96
CA THR A 82 3.28 -3.78 4.10
C THR A 82 4.47 -2.82 4.27
N ASP A 83 4.53 -1.78 3.45
CA ASP A 83 5.51 -0.70 3.52
C ASP A 83 4.79 0.62 3.82
N ILE A 84 4.86 1.09 5.07
CA ILE A 84 4.26 2.35 5.48
C ILE A 84 5.34 3.44 5.40
N GLN A 85 5.20 4.32 4.43
CA GLN A 85 6.10 5.46 4.29
C GLN A 85 5.57 6.63 5.11
N VAL A 86 6.41 7.15 6.00
CA VAL A 86 6.05 8.27 6.87
C VAL A 86 6.97 9.46 6.58
N ARG A 87 6.36 10.62 6.40
CA ARG A 87 7.07 11.90 6.28
C ARG A 87 6.57 12.85 7.36
N ASP A 88 7.49 13.35 8.18
CA ASP A 88 7.20 14.25 9.28
C ASP A 88 7.38 15.72 8.86
N GLU A 89 6.47 16.57 9.28
CA GLU A 89 6.48 18.00 9.07
C GLU A 89 6.20 18.72 10.40
N GLU A 90 7.12 19.62 10.83
CA GLU A 90 6.90 20.45 12.01
C GLU A 90 5.90 21.59 11.71
N ILE A 91 4.87 21.70 12.54
CA ILE A 91 3.92 22.80 12.47
C ILE A 91 4.52 24.04 13.16
N LYS A 92 4.69 25.13 12.40
CA LYS A 92 5.19 26.40 12.89
C LYS A 92 4.09 27.45 12.93
N GLN A 93 4.21 28.41 13.84
CA GLN A 93 3.30 29.55 13.97
C GLN A 93 4.05 30.86 13.78
N LYS A 94 3.35 31.94 13.42
CA LYS A 94 3.93 33.28 13.37
C LYS A 94 3.97 33.90 14.77
N ASN A 95 5.12 34.45 15.17
CA ASN A 95 5.26 35.24 16.36
C ASN A 95 4.75 36.70 16.12
N ALA A 96 4.82 37.54 17.13
CA ALA A 96 4.38 38.93 17.05
C ALA A 96 5.15 39.76 15.99
N GLU A 97 6.39 39.36 15.68
CA GLU A 97 7.25 40.00 14.67
C GLU A 97 7.03 39.41 13.26
N GLY A 98 6.08 38.46 13.10
CA GLY A 98 5.77 37.83 11.81
C GLY A 98 6.71 36.71 11.38
N GLN A 99 7.65 36.28 12.23
CA GLN A 99 8.59 35.20 11.97
C GLN A 99 7.94 33.82 12.26
N MET A 100 8.28 32.80 11.47
CA MET A 100 7.84 31.45 11.70
C MET A 100 8.67 30.76 12.80
N VAL A 101 8.03 30.48 13.92
CA VAL A 101 8.65 29.84 15.10
C VAL A 101 7.95 28.52 15.42
N SER A 102 8.64 27.61 16.08
CA SER A 102 8.07 26.35 16.58
C SER A 102 6.94 26.63 17.57
N CYS A 103 5.89 25.81 17.52
CA CYS A 103 4.84 25.86 18.54
C CYS A 103 5.40 25.47 19.92
N ASN A 104 4.75 25.90 20.98
CA ASN A 104 5.07 25.43 22.34
C ASN A 104 3.77 24.95 23.02
N PRO A 105 3.60 23.64 23.27
CA PRO A 105 4.48 22.53 22.90
C PRO A 105 4.62 22.36 21.38
N ARG A 106 5.70 21.76 20.92
CA ARG A 106 5.92 21.48 19.48
C ARG A 106 4.80 20.63 18.93
N ARG A 107 4.48 20.81 17.65
CA ARG A 107 3.45 20.05 16.94
C ARG A 107 4.03 19.54 15.63
N TYR A 108 3.63 18.32 15.25
CA TYR A 108 4.08 17.66 14.03
C TYR A 108 2.90 17.08 13.27
N LYS A 109 3.02 17.09 11.94
CA LYS A 109 2.18 16.33 11.03
C LYS A 109 2.97 15.12 10.55
N HIS A 110 2.34 13.96 10.61
CA HIS A 110 2.87 12.70 10.10
C HIS A 110 2.04 12.30 8.89
N HIS A 111 2.68 12.31 7.72
CA HIS A 111 2.06 11.98 6.45
C HIS A 111 2.33 10.51 6.14
N HIS A 112 1.27 9.70 6.10
CA HIS A 112 1.37 8.25 5.90
C HIS A 112 0.90 7.85 4.52
N ASP A 113 1.71 7.06 3.83
CA ASP A 113 1.40 6.39 2.58
C ASP A 113 1.60 4.89 2.75
N PHE A 114 0.53 4.12 2.54
CA PHE A 114 0.51 2.66 2.67
C PHE A 114 0.75 2.01 1.32
N TYR A 115 1.73 1.12 1.27
CA TYR A 115 2.04 0.32 0.09
C TYR A 115 2.05 -1.16 0.43
N ILE A 116 1.64 -1.97 -0.52
CA ILE A 116 1.94 -3.40 -0.54
C ILE A 116 3.07 -3.62 -1.53
N LYS A 117 4.07 -4.40 -1.11
CA LYS A 117 5.16 -4.90 -1.96
C LYS A 117 5.08 -6.41 -1.99
N MET A 118 5.08 -6.99 -3.18
CA MET A 118 5.13 -8.43 -3.37
C MET A 118 6.29 -8.78 -4.28
N GLU A 119 7.03 -9.81 -3.90
CA GLU A 119 8.04 -10.45 -4.73
C GLU A 119 7.40 -11.63 -5.46
N ILE A 120 7.57 -11.70 -6.77
CA ILE A 120 6.89 -12.66 -7.64
C ILE A 120 7.96 -13.49 -8.34
N ARG A 121 7.74 -14.82 -8.40
CA ARG A 121 8.55 -15.72 -9.23
C ARG A 121 7.77 -16.15 -10.46
N ASN A 122 8.50 -16.71 -11.43
CA ASN A 122 7.95 -17.31 -12.63
C ASN A 122 7.21 -16.34 -13.58
N ASN A 123 7.27 -15.01 -13.36
CA ASN A 123 6.79 -14.08 -14.35
C ASN A 123 7.96 -13.61 -15.23
N PRO A 124 7.86 -13.67 -16.57
CA PRO A 124 8.97 -13.33 -17.46
C PRO A 124 9.20 -11.82 -17.61
N TYR A 125 8.32 -10.97 -17.09
CA TYR A 125 8.35 -9.52 -17.33
C TYR A 125 8.55 -8.67 -16.08
N PHE A 126 8.33 -9.25 -14.90
CA PHE A 126 8.56 -8.58 -13.61
C PHE A 126 8.80 -9.59 -12.49
N ASP A 127 9.55 -9.20 -11.49
CA ASP A 127 9.90 -9.97 -10.31
C ASP A 127 9.31 -9.37 -9.03
N ASP A 128 8.76 -8.14 -9.11
CA ASP A 128 8.08 -7.48 -8.01
C ASP A 128 6.88 -6.65 -8.48
N ILE A 129 5.94 -6.44 -7.57
CA ILE A 129 4.86 -5.48 -7.71
C ILE A 129 4.78 -4.60 -6.47
N LYS A 130 4.56 -3.32 -6.69
CA LYS A 130 4.31 -2.35 -5.62
C LYS A 130 3.10 -1.50 -5.98
N PHE A 131 2.12 -1.44 -5.08
CA PHE A 131 0.94 -0.59 -5.27
C PHE A 131 0.55 0.10 -3.97
N ARG A 132 -0.08 1.26 -4.11
CA ARG A 132 -0.52 2.11 -3.00
C ARG A 132 -1.95 1.76 -2.60
N ILE A 133 -2.24 1.78 -1.30
CA ILE A 133 -3.57 1.48 -0.75
C ILE A 133 -4.42 2.74 -0.64
N ASN A 134 -3.87 3.81 -0.04
CA ASN A 134 -4.57 5.07 0.14
C ASN A 134 -4.46 5.97 -1.09
N GLY A 135 -5.57 6.49 -1.58
CA GLY A 135 -5.61 7.40 -2.73
C GLY A 135 -4.99 8.77 -2.44
N SER A 136 -5.14 9.26 -1.22
CA SER A 136 -4.50 10.49 -0.74
C SER A 136 -3.74 10.22 0.56
N CYS A 137 -2.68 10.99 0.79
CA CYS A 137 -1.86 10.91 2.01
C CYS A 137 -2.72 11.07 3.26
N ILE A 138 -2.54 10.21 4.26
CA ILE A 138 -3.21 10.28 5.56
C ILE A 138 -2.36 11.10 6.51
N THR A 139 -2.90 12.19 7.05
CA THR A 139 -2.16 13.10 7.91
C THR A 139 -2.64 12.99 9.35
N LEU A 140 -1.76 12.55 10.24
CA LEU A 140 -1.98 12.51 11.68
C LEU A 140 -1.16 13.60 12.36
N GLU A 141 -1.71 14.22 13.42
CA GLU A 141 -0.99 15.26 14.18
C GLU A 141 -0.60 14.73 15.56
N THR A 142 0.58 15.12 16.03
CA THR A 142 1.03 14.90 17.40
C THR A 142 1.44 16.21 18.05
N VAL A 143 1.33 16.27 19.39
CA VAL A 143 1.72 17.42 20.22
C VAL A 143 2.72 16.92 21.26
N GLY A 144 3.87 17.57 21.37
CA GLY A 144 4.94 17.25 22.32
C GLY A 144 6.30 17.08 21.64
N ASP A 145 7.37 17.06 22.43
CA ASP A 145 8.69 16.75 21.90
C ASP A 145 8.77 15.27 21.55
N ILE A 146 9.10 14.99 20.29
CA ILE A 146 9.52 13.65 19.88
C ILE A 146 10.91 13.45 20.49
N GLY A 147 10.94 12.83 21.66
CA GLY A 147 12.20 12.53 22.35
C GLY A 147 13.14 11.76 21.44
N GLY A 148 14.29 12.38 21.18
CA GLY A 148 15.42 11.98 20.35
C GLY A 148 15.40 10.59 19.71
N GLY A 149 15.35 10.56 18.38
CA GLY A 149 16.08 9.54 17.62
C GLY A 149 15.39 8.21 17.34
N PHE A 150 14.07 8.13 17.30
CA PHE A 150 13.42 6.92 16.79
C PHE A 150 12.75 7.22 15.45
N GLY A 151 13.32 6.67 14.38
CA GLY A 151 12.70 6.65 13.06
C GLY A 151 11.30 6.02 13.08
N GLY A 152 10.48 6.30 12.06
CA GLY A 152 9.05 6.00 11.95
C GLY A 152 8.50 4.65 12.46
N ALA A 153 9.36 3.66 12.74
CA ALA A 153 8.97 2.39 13.35
C ALA A 153 8.47 2.51 14.81
N ALA A 154 8.89 3.55 15.56
CA ALA A 154 8.46 3.73 16.95
C ALA A 154 7.01 4.27 17.05
N LEU A 155 6.57 5.04 16.05
CA LEU A 155 5.19 5.52 15.99
C LEU A 155 4.20 4.42 15.62
N ALA A 156 4.59 3.45 14.78
CA ALA A 156 3.77 2.28 14.49
C ALA A 156 3.50 1.44 15.76
N GLY A 157 4.46 1.38 16.69
CA GLY A 157 4.29 0.70 17.99
C GLY A 157 3.39 1.43 18.99
N LEU A 158 3.27 2.75 18.90
CA LEU A 158 2.40 3.55 19.77
C LEU A 158 0.91 3.34 19.48
N PHE A 159 0.58 2.89 18.28
CA PHE A 159 -0.81 2.58 17.88
C PHE A 159 -1.23 1.14 18.19
N GLN A 160 -0.33 0.27 18.63
CA GLN A 160 -0.64 -1.12 19.02
C GLN A 160 -1.15 -1.26 20.45
N GLY A 161 -2.05 -0.39 20.92
CA GLY A 161 -2.91 -0.66 22.07
C GLY A 161 -2.26 -1.07 23.41
N VAL A 162 -0.95 -0.97 23.58
CA VAL A 162 -0.24 -1.26 24.83
C VAL A 162 0.06 0.05 25.53
N GLY A 163 -0.59 0.28 26.66
CA GLY A 163 -0.40 1.42 27.54
C GLY A 163 1.01 1.49 28.14
N LEU A 164 1.98 1.90 27.35
CA LEU A 164 3.29 2.31 27.81
C LEU A 164 3.28 3.84 27.99
N SER A 165 3.12 4.26 29.24
CA SER A 165 3.37 5.62 29.70
C SER A 165 4.85 5.93 29.48
N THR A 166 5.18 6.46 28.31
CA THR A 166 6.46 7.17 28.12
C THR A 166 6.24 8.61 28.57
N THR A 167 6.86 8.96 29.67
CA THR A 167 6.87 10.28 30.27
C THR A 167 7.11 11.37 29.22
N GLY A 168 6.06 12.18 28.96
CA GLY A 168 6.20 13.47 28.26
C GLY A 168 5.52 13.63 26.89
N VAL A 169 5.06 12.60 26.22
CA VAL A 169 4.34 12.72 24.95
C VAL A 169 2.84 12.60 25.22
N GLN A 170 2.16 13.74 25.35
CA GLN A 170 0.70 13.75 25.25
C GLN A 170 0.34 13.59 23.77
N THR A 171 0.15 12.35 23.33
CA THR A 171 -0.55 12.10 22.08
C THR A 171 -2.00 12.52 22.31
N HIS A 172 -2.36 13.72 21.90
CA HIS A 172 -3.74 14.03 21.59
C HIS A 172 -4.11 13.23 20.35
N SER A 173 -4.25 11.93 20.56
CA SER A 173 -4.87 11.03 19.60
C SER A 173 -6.28 11.57 19.36
N TYR A 174 -6.50 12.12 18.19
CA TYR A 174 -7.85 12.31 17.65
C TYR A 174 -8.45 10.92 17.37
N ARG A 175 -8.67 10.12 18.43
CA ARG A 175 -9.19 8.75 18.34
C ARG A 175 -10.46 8.60 17.49
N ASN A 176 -11.11 9.72 17.19
CA ASN A 176 -12.34 9.79 16.39
C ASN A 176 -12.20 10.69 15.16
N SER A 177 -11.01 11.10 14.75
CA SER A 177 -10.83 11.86 13.51
C SER A 177 -11.06 10.96 12.29
N SER A 178 -11.56 11.53 11.20
CA SER A 178 -11.69 10.83 9.91
C SER A 178 -10.34 10.26 9.45
N GLU A 179 -9.25 10.98 9.66
CA GLU A 179 -7.90 10.56 9.29
C GLU A 179 -7.41 9.35 10.08
N ASN A 180 -7.71 9.29 11.39
CA ASN A 180 -7.36 8.12 12.20
C ASN A 180 -8.16 6.88 11.76
N ARG A 181 -9.43 7.05 11.40
CA ARG A 181 -10.23 5.96 10.85
C ARG A 181 -9.67 5.47 9.53
N ARG A 182 -9.32 6.36 8.61
CA ARG A 182 -8.70 6.01 7.33
C ARG A 182 -7.37 5.28 7.52
N TYR A 183 -6.57 5.70 8.51
CA TYR A 183 -5.32 5.02 8.87
C TYR A 183 -5.57 3.57 9.26
N GLU A 184 -6.53 3.34 10.17
CA GLU A 184 -6.87 1.99 10.61
C GLU A 184 -7.51 1.15 9.48
N GLU A 185 -8.33 1.75 8.62
CA GLU A 185 -8.90 1.09 7.44
C GLU A 185 -7.79 0.64 6.48
N CYS A 186 -6.82 1.49 6.18
CA CYS A 186 -5.67 1.11 5.33
C CYS A 186 -4.83 0.00 5.96
N ARG A 187 -4.59 0.04 7.27
CA ARG A 187 -3.89 -1.01 8.01
C ARG A 187 -4.63 -2.35 7.87
N MET A 188 -5.94 -2.36 8.11
CA MET A 188 -6.76 -3.56 7.96
C MET A 188 -6.77 -4.10 6.53
N ILE A 189 -6.77 -3.22 5.52
CA ILE A 189 -6.67 -3.63 4.11
C ILE A 189 -5.35 -4.34 3.86
N CYS A 190 -4.23 -3.78 4.33
CA CYS A 190 -2.91 -4.41 4.21
C CYS A 190 -2.87 -5.80 4.87
N GLU A 191 -3.34 -5.92 6.10
CA GLU A 191 -3.42 -7.20 6.83
C GLU A 191 -4.27 -8.24 6.08
N ARG A 192 -5.40 -7.82 5.49
CA ARG A 192 -6.27 -8.71 4.70
C ARG A 192 -5.59 -9.18 3.41
N ILE A 193 -4.76 -8.35 2.79
CA ILE A 193 -3.99 -8.73 1.60
C ILE A 193 -2.90 -9.73 1.99
N GLU A 194 -2.14 -9.46 3.04
CA GLU A 194 -1.11 -10.38 3.55
C GLU A 194 -1.71 -11.74 3.92
N GLN A 195 -2.86 -11.72 4.62
CA GLN A 195 -3.57 -12.95 4.97
C GLN A 195 -4.02 -13.73 3.71
N ALA A 196 -4.56 -13.05 2.71
CA ALA A 196 -4.98 -13.70 1.47
C ALA A 196 -3.79 -14.35 0.74
N VAL A 197 -2.61 -13.71 0.77
CA VAL A 197 -1.37 -14.29 0.21
C VAL A 197 -0.96 -15.54 0.99
N GLU A 198 -0.98 -15.49 2.31
CA GLU A 198 -0.61 -16.65 3.14
C GLU A 198 -1.58 -17.83 2.95
N ASP A 199 -2.89 -17.55 2.85
CA ASP A 199 -3.91 -18.58 2.61
C ASP A 199 -3.77 -19.22 1.21
N GLY A 200 -3.41 -18.41 0.20
CA GLY A 200 -3.24 -18.88 -1.18
C GLY A 200 -1.93 -19.64 -1.44
N LYS A 201 -0.93 -19.53 -0.54
CA LYS A 201 0.33 -20.29 -0.61
C LYS A 201 0.21 -21.70 -0.04
N ARG A 202 -0.80 -21.97 0.77
CA ARG A 202 -1.06 -23.29 1.38
C ARG A 202 -1.64 -24.27 0.37
#